data_ec69b328addca701a94704cce736ece5
#
_entry.id   ec69b328addca701a94704cce736ece5
#
_cell.length_a   1.000
_cell.length_b   1.000
_cell.length_c   1.000
_cell.angle_alpha   90.00
_cell.angle_beta   90.00
_cell.angle_gamma   90.00
#
_symmetry.space_group_name_H-M   'P 1'
#
loop_
_entity.id
_entity.type
_entity.pdbx_description
1 polymer ?
#
loop_
_entity_poly.entity_id
_entity_poly.type
_entity_poly.pdbx_seq_one_letter_code
_entity_poly.pdbx_strand_id
1 'polypeptide(L)'
;MLDLKFVRENPEIVKQNIRNKFQDRKLPLVDEVIELDEQARATQTEADELRANRNKLSKQIGALMAQGKKEEAEEVKAKVNADAERLKELEAKESELNARVKEIMMTIPNIIDPSVPIGKDDSENVEIEKFGEPVVPDYEIPYHTDIMEKFNGIDLEAAGKVAGNGFYYCLLYTSPSPRDRQK
;
A
#
# COMPACT_ATOMS: atom_id res chain seq x y z
N MET A 1 0.34 5.11 -2.14
CA MET A 1 0.95 4.06 -3.00
C MET A 1 0.84 4.56 -4.43
N LEU A 2 1.91 4.46 -5.21
CA LEU A 2 1.89 4.82 -6.63
C LEU A 2 0.98 3.87 -7.42
N ASP A 3 0.49 4.35 -8.57
CA ASP A 3 -0.20 3.50 -9.53
C ASP A 3 0.84 2.65 -10.29
N LEU A 4 0.59 1.35 -10.41
CA LEU A 4 1.46 0.41 -11.12
C LEU A 4 1.60 0.76 -12.61
N LYS A 5 0.52 1.25 -13.23
CA LYS A 5 0.55 1.74 -14.61
C LYS A 5 1.51 2.92 -14.75
N PHE A 6 1.48 3.86 -13.80
CA PHE A 6 2.41 4.99 -13.79
C PHE A 6 3.87 4.52 -13.69
N VAL A 7 4.17 3.56 -12.81
CA VAL A 7 5.52 3.01 -12.64
C VAL A 7 6.02 2.39 -13.94
N ARG A 8 5.18 1.65 -14.63
CA ARG A 8 5.48 0.99 -15.91
C ARG A 8 5.73 2.00 -17.03
N GLU A 9 4.92 3.04 -17.12
CA GLU A 9 5.01 4.05 -18.18
C GLU A 9 6.13 5.07 -17.93
N ASN A 10 6.52 5.27 -16.65
CA ASN A 10 7.48 6.29 -16.24
C ASN A 10 8.57 5.75 -15.29
N PRO A 11 9.29 4.66 -15.63
CA PRO A 11 10.25 4.04 -14.72
C PRO A 11 11.39 4.98 -14.31
N GLU A 12 11.87 5.84 -15.23
CA GLU A 12 12.98 6.75 -14.94
C GLU A 12 12.55 7.87 -13.98
N ILE A 13 11.32 8.35 -14.06
CA ILE A 13 10.81 9.33 -13.09
C ILE A 13 10.77 8.70 -11.69
N VAL A 14 10.31 7.46 -11.57
CA VAL A 14 10.27 6.72 -10.31
C VAL A 14 11.68 6.48 -9.76
N LYS A 15 12.62 6.05 -10.62
CA LYS A 15 14.03 5.85 -10.23
C LYS A 15 14.68 7.15 -9.80
N GLN A 16 14.44 8.26 -10.51
CA GLN A 16 14.96 9.57 -10.12
C GLN A 16 14.39 10.00 -8.77
N ASN A 17 13.11 9.80 -8.52
CA ASN A 17 12.50 10.08 -7.23
C ASN A 17 13.09 9.25 -6.08
N ILE A 18 13.43 7.98 -6.32
CA ILE A 18 14.14 7.13 -5.36
C ILE A 18 15.50 7.71 -5.02
N ARG A 19 16.26 8.19 -6.03
CA ARG A 19 17.56 8.88 -5.82
C ARG A 19 17.37 10.15 -5.02
N ASN A 20 16.38 10.97 -5.36
CA ASN A 20 16.06 12.21 -4.64
C ASN A 20 15.72 11.98 -3.16
N LYS A 21 15.24 10.79 -2.83
CA LYS A 21 14.98 10.35 -1.44
C LYS A 21 16.13 9.60 -0.79
N PHE A 22 17.30 9.56 -1.42
CA PHE A 22 18.49 8.86 -0.94
C PHE A 22 18.25 7.37 -0.60
N GLN A 23 17.42 6.70 -1.42
CA GLN A 23 17.01 5.30 -1.20
C GLN A 23 17.47 4.37 -2.33
N ASP A 24 18.66 4.55 -2.86
CA ASP A 24 19.21 3.87 -4.06
C ASP A 24 19.10 2.34 -3.99
N ARG A 25 19.10 1.76 -2.79
CA ARG A 25 18.86 0.33 -2.57
C ARG A 25 17.54 -0.17 -3.15
N LYS A 26 16.59 0.72 -3.41
CA LYS A 26 15.26 0.40 -3.97
C LYS A 26 15.19 0.52 -5.50
N LEU A 27 16.23 0.99 -6.16
CA LEU A 27 16.26 1.13 -7.63
C LEU A 27 15.94 -0.19 -8.37
N PRO A 28 16.53 -1.35 -7.98
CA PRO A 28 16.23 -2.60 -8.65
C PRO A 28 14.77 -3.04 -8.53
N LEU A 29 14.06 -2.60 -7.48
CA LEU A 29 12.66 -2.97 -7.27
C LEU A 29 11.74 -2.38 -8.35
N VAL A 30 12.13 -1.29 -9.02
CA VAL A 30 11.36 -0.69 -10.10
C VAL A 30 11.37 -1.60 -11.32
N ASP A 31 12.53 -2.17 -11.67
CA ASP A 31 12.65 -3.09 -12.79
C ASP A 31 11.97 -4.42 -12.46
N GLU A 32 12.19 -4.94 -11.23
CA GLU A 32 11.55 -6.16 -10.74
C GLU A 32 10.02 -6.08 -10.82
N VAL A 33 9.42 -4.97 -10.37
CA VAL A 33 7.95 -4.84 -10.38
C VAL A 33 7.37 -4.77 -11.79
N ILE A 34 8.08 -4.15 -12.73
CA ILE A 34 7.67 -4.09 -14.14
C ILE A 34 7.68 -5.48 -14.78
N GLU A 35 8.75 -6.24 -14.52
CA GLU A 35 8.87 -7.61 -15.02
C GLU A 35 7.80 -8.53 -14.44
N LEU A 36 7.54 -8.44 -13.13
CA LEU A 36 6.50 -9.21 -12.46
C LEU A 36 5.09 -8.85 -12.97
N ASP A 37 4.81 -7.56 -13.23
CA ASP A 37 3.55 -7.13 -13.82
C ASP A 37 3.36 -7.69 -15.24
N GLU A 38 4.41 -7.72 -16.04
CA GLU A 38 4.37 -8.32 -17.38
C GLU A 38 4.05 -9.81 -17.30
N GLN A 39 4.73 -10.54 -16.40
CA GLN A 39 4.47 -11.95 -16.17
C GLN A 39 3.06 -12.21 -15.65
N ALA A 40 2.56 -11.39 -14.72
CA ALA A 40 1.21 -11.51 -14.19
C ALA A 40 0.15 -11.32 -15.28
N ARG A 41 0.32 -10.30 -16.15
CA ARG A 41 -0.59 -10.05 -17.27
C ARG A 41 -0.56 -11.17 -18.31
N ALA A 42 0.62 -11.71 -18.63
CA ALA A 42 0.74 -12.84 -19.52
C ALA A 42 0.05 -14.08 -18.94
N THR A 43 0.27 -14.37 -17.65
CA THR A 43 -0.37 -15.48 -16.94
C THR A 43 -1.90 -15.31 -16.91
N GLN A 44 -2.40 -14.11 -16.67
CA GLN A 44 -3.82 -13.81 -16.71
C GLN A 44 -4.42 -14.02 -18.08
N THR A 45 -3.74 -13.58 -19.16
CA THR A 45 -4.19 -13.76 -20.54
C THR A 45 -4.32 -15.25 -20.88
N GLU A 46 -3.30 -16.06 -20.54
CA GLU A 46 -3.34 -17.52 -20.72
C GLU A 46 -4.50 -18.17 -19.96
N ALA A 47 -4.71 -17.75 -18.69
CA ALA A 47 -5.82 -18.25 -17.88
C ALA A 47 -7.18 -17.89 -18.47
N ASP A 48 -7.35 -16.69 -19.01
CA ASP A 48 -8.60 -16.25 -19.63
C ASP A 48 -8.89 -16.97 -20.96
N GLU A 49 -7.85 -17.25 -21.75
CA GLU A 49 -7.97 -18.10 -22.94
C GLU A 49 -8.41 -19.53 -22.60
N LEU A 50 -7.82 -20.13 -21.56
CA LEU A 50 -8.22 -21.45 -21.09
C LEU A 50 -9.66 -21.47 -20.55
N ARG A 51 -10.08 -20.43 -19.82
CA ARG A 51 -11.48 -20.29 -19.36
C ARG A 51 -12.45 -20.19 -20.55
N ALA A 52 -12.10 -19.41 -21.56
CA ALA A 52 -12.90 -19.27 -22.78
C ALA A 52 -12.99 -20.62 -23.54
N ASN A 53 -11.85 -21.33 -23.66
CA ASN A 53 -11.78 -22.63 -24.29
C ASN A 53 -12.63 -23.67 -23.54
N ARG A 54 -12.50 -23.73 -22.23
CA ARG A 54 -13.32 -24.62 -21.37
C ARG A 54 -14.81 -24.39 -21.59
N ASN A 55 -15.26 -23.13 -21.70
CA ASN A 55 -16.66 -22.81 -21.94
C ASN A 55 -17.13 -23.30 -23.32
N LYS A 56 -16.27 -23.22 -24.36
CA LYS A 56 -16.57 -23.76 -25.70
C LYS A 56 -16.67 -25.29 -25.67
N LEU A 57 -15.68 -25.95 -25.05
CA LEU A 57 -15.62 -27.40 -24.95
C LEU A 57 -16.79 -27.96 -24.14
N SER A 58 -17.20 -27.28 -23.07
CA SER A 58 -18.38 -27.68 -22.27
C SER A 58 -19.68 -27.66 -23.09
N LYS A 59 -19.84 -26.66 -23.98
CA LYS A 59 -20.98 -26.63 -24.91
C LYS A 59 -20.91 -27.76 -25.93
N GLN A 60 -19.71 -28.11 -26.43
CA GLN A 60 -19.52 -29.23 -27.36
C GLN A 60 -19.84 -30.57 -26.71
N ILE A 61 -19.44 -30.80 -25.46
CA ILE A 61 -19.78 -31.99 -24.69
C ILE A 61 -21.30 -32.16 -24.64
N GLY A 62 -22.04 -31.10 -24.32
CA GLY A 62 -23.50 -31.11 -24.29
C GLY A 62 -24.11 -31.51 -25.66
N ALA A 63 -23.60 -30.96 -26.77
CA ALA A 63 -24.05 -31.27 -28.09
C ALA A 63 -23.73 -32.73 -28.52
N LEU A 64 -22.53 -33.24 -28.22
CA LEU A 64 -22.10 -34.61 -28.51
C LEU A 64 -22.89 -35.63 -27.69
N MET A 65 -23.17 -35.32 -26.43
CA MET A 65 -24.01 -36.18 -25.60
C MET A 65 -25.47 -36.27 -26.12
N ALA A 66 -26.03 -35.16 -26.58
CA ALA A 66 -27.35 -35.13 -27.19
C ALA A 66 -27.41 -35.95 -28.54
N GLN A 67 -26.28 -36.04 -29.24
CA GLN A 67 -26.14 -36.83 -30.49
C GLN A 67 -25.81 -38.33 -30.19
N GLY A 68 -25.64 -38.73 -28.94
CA GLY A 68 -25.30 -40.12 -28.59
C GLY A 68 -23.83 -40.51 -28.80
N LYS A 69 -22.95 -39.57 -29.17
CA LYS A 69 -21.50 -39.75 -29.44
C LYS A 69 -20.70 -39.76 -28.15
N LYS A 70 -20.80 -40.82 -27.37
CA LYS A 70 -20.22 -40.91 -26.02
C LYS A 70 -18.68 -40.90 -26.02
N GLU A 71 -18.04 -41.60 -26.97
CA GLU A 71 -16.58 -41.68 -27.04
C GLU A 71 -15.95 -40.31 -27.35
N GLU A 72 -16.47 -39.58 -28.35
CA GLU A 72 -16.04 -38.23 -28.68
C GLU A 72 -16.24 -37.25 -27.48
N ALA A 73 -17.31 -37.41 -26.72
CA ALA A 73 -17.59 -36.61 -25.56
C ALA A 73 -16.60 -36.87 -24.41
N GLU A 74 -16.12 -38.13 -24.26
CA GLU A 74 -15.11 -38.46 -23.25
C GLU A 74 -13.72 -37.91 -23.61
N GLU A 75 -13.33 -37.92 -24.87
CA GLU A 75 -12.09 -37.27 -25.31
C GLU A 75 -12.10 -35.75 -25.00
N VAL A 76 -13.21 -35.09 -25.25
CA VAL A 76 -13.36 -33.67 -24.98
C VAL A 76 -13.35 -33.40 -23.46
N LYS A 77 -13.95 -34.29 -22.65
CA LYS A 77 -13.86 -34.20 -21.18
C LYS A 77 -12.42 -34.32 -20.67
N ALA A 78 -11.63 -35.23 -21.24
CA ALA A 78 -10.22 -35.37 -20.86
C ALA A 78 -9.43 -34.08 -21.12
N LYS A 79 -9.69 -33.39 -22.23
CA LYS A 79 -9.09 -32.07 -22.54
C LYS A 79 -9.53 -31.01 -21.51
N VAL A 80 -10.84 -30.96 -21.18
CA VAL A 80 -11.36 -30.03 -20.18
C VAL A 80 -10.70 -30.23 -18.80
N ASN A 81 -10.45 -31.48 -18.42
CA ASN A 81 -9.79 -31.81 -17.16
C ASN A 81 -8.31 -31.36 -17.18
N ALA A 82 -7.58 -31.57 -18.27
CA ALA A 82 -6.21 -31.10 -18.43
C ALA A 82 -6.15 -29.55 -18.37
N ASP A 83 -7.05 -28.86 -19.09
CA ASP A 83 -7.17 -27.42 -19.05
C ASP A 83 -7.51 -26.91 -17.61
N ALA A 84 -8.30 -27.67 -16.84
CA ALA A 84 -8.65 -27.30 -15.48
C ALA A 84 -7.46 -27.40 -14.52
N GLU A 85 -6.60 -28.41 -14.65
CA GLU A 85 -5.37 -28.51 -13.88
C GLU A 85 -4.40 -27.37 -14.20
N ARG A 86 -4.20 -27.12 -15.50
CA ARG A 86 -3.36 -26.00 -15.95
C ARG A 86 -3.88 -24.66 -15.47
N LEU A 87 -5.19 -24.44 -15.51
CA LEU A 87 -5.82 -23.21 -14.99
C LEU A 87 -5.54 -23.01 -13.50
N LYS A 88 -5.61 -24.07 -12.72
CA LYS A 88 -5.31 -24.01 -11.27
C LYS A 88 -3.85 -23.61 -11.02
N GLU A 89 -2.91 -24.14 -11.82
CA GLU A 89 -1.49 -23.73 -11.72
C GLU A 89 -1.30 -22.25 -12.05
N LEU A 90 -1.95 -21.78 -13.13
CA LEU A 90 -1.87 -20.37 -13.55
C LEU A 90 -2.49 -19.44 -12.50
N GLU A 91 -3.62 -19.80 -11.90
CA GLU A 91 -4.27 -19.02 -10.85
C GLU A 91 -3.39 -18.94 -9.58
N ALA A 92 -2.71 -20.01 -9.22
CA ALA A 92 -1.77 -20.00 -8.11
C ALA A 92 -0.57 -19.09 -8.42
N LYS A 93 0.00 -19.19 -9.63
CA LYS A 93 1.10 -18.34 -10.09
C LYS A 93 0.70 -16.87 -10.16
N GLU A 94 -0.47 -16.56 -10.68
CA GLU A 94 -1.01 -15.20 -10.74
C GLU A 94 -1.14 -14.60 -9.33
N SER A 95 -1.66 -15.37 -8.38
CA SER A 95 -1.78 -14.95 -6.99
C SER A 95 -0.43 -14.64 -6.36
N GLU A 96 0.59 -15.47 -6.58
CA GLU A 96 1.95 -15.27 -6.10
C GLU A 96 2.59 -14.00 -6.70
N LEU A 97 2.50 -13.84 -8.02
CA LEU A 97 3.02 -12.68 -8.73
C LEU A 97 2.37 -11.38 -8.24
N ASN A 98 1.05 -11.36 -8.10
CA ASN A 98 0.31 -10.19 -7.61
C ASN A 98 0.64 -9.87 -6.15
N ALA A 99 0.86 -10.87 -5.30
CA ALA A 99 1.30 -10.66 -3.93
C ALA A 99 2.68 -9.99 -3.88
N ARG A 100 3.63 -10.46 -4.69
CA ARG A 100 4.97 -9.88 -4.77
C ARG A 100 4.96 -8.46 -5.36
N VAL A 101 4.19 -8.22 -6.42
CA VAL A 101 3.97 -6.88 -6.99
C VAL A 101 3.45 -5.92 -5.92
N LYS A 102 2.46 -6.33 -5.14
CA LYS A 102 1.91 -5.51 -4.05
C LYS A 102 2.94 -5.19 -2.98
N GLU A 103 3.74 -6.17 -2.56
CA GLU A 103 4.81 -5.97 -1.57
C GLU A 103 5.84 -4.92 -2.04
N ILE A 104 6.31 -5.04 -3.29
CA ILE A 104 7.25 -4.09 -3.88
C ILE A 104 6.61 -2.69 -3.98
N MET A 105 5.39 -2.60 -4.48
CA MET A 105 4.67 -1.33 -4.62
C MET A 105 4.46 -0.61 -3.30
N MET A 106 4.29 -1.35 -2.20
CA MET A 106 4.24 -0.77 -0.84
C MET A 106 5.60 -0.25 -0.37
N THR A 107 6.68 -0.73 -0.96
CA THR A 107 8.06 -0.34 -0.59
C THR A 107 8.56 0.87 -1.39
N ILE A 108 8.10 1.03 -2.64
CA ILE A 108 8.45 2.16 -3.51
C ILE A 108 7.85 3.46 -2.95
N PRO A 109 8.67 4.53 -2.75
CA PRO A 109 8.20 5.78 -2.20
C PRO A 109 7.33 6.56 -3.20
N ASN A 110 6.37 7.33 -2.70
CA ASN A 110 5.59 8.26 -3.52
C ASN A 110 6.49 9.36 -4.11
N ILE A 111 6.08 9.90 -5.26
CA ILE A 111 6.80 10.98 -5.97
C ILE A 111 6.79 12.24 -5.10
N ILE A 112 7.93 12.91 -5.03
CA ILE A 112 8.08 14.23 -4.44
C ILE A 112 7.55 15.26 -5.45
N ASP A 113 6.78 16.24 -4.98
CA ASP A 113 6.38 17.36 -5.82
C ASP A 113 7.63 18.17 -6.24
N PRO A 114 7.72 18.65 -7.49
CA PRO A 114 8.87 19.41 -7.98
C PRO A 114 9.19 20.69 -7.20
N SER A 115 8.20 21.24 -6.48
CA SER A 115 8.38 22.44 -5.63
C SER A 115 9.08 22.14 -4.30
N VAL A 116 9.16 20.86 -3.90
CA VAL A 116 9.78 20.48 -2.63
C VAL A 116 11.29 20.40 -2.76
N PRO A 117 12.06 21.14 -1.95
CA PRO A 117 13.51 21.03 -1.89
C PRO A 117 13.97 19.60 -1.58
N ILE A 118 15.05 19.18 -2.21
CA ILE A 118 15.65 17.87 -1.97
C ILE A 118 16.69 18.02 -0.88
N GLY A 119 16.54 17.28 0.21
CA GLY A 119 17.48 17.29 1.33
C GLY A 119 17.51 15.92 2.02
N LYS A 120 18.61 15.64 2.72
CA LYS A 120 18.81 14.37 3.46
C LYS A 120 18.06 14.35 4.78
N ASP A 121 18.07 15.48 5.47
CA ASP A 121 17.50 15.65 6.81
C ASP A 121 17.01 17.08 7.02
N ASP A 122 16.56 17.36 8.22
CA ASP A 122 15.99 18.65 8.62
C ASP A 122 16.98 19.81 8.60
N SER A 123 18.29 19.56 8.62
CA SER A 123 19.31 20.61 8.52
C SER A 123 19.36 21.27 7.13
N GLU A 124 18.84 20.57 6.12
CA GLU A 124 18.76 21.04 4.72
C GLU A 124 17.37 21.62 4.38
N ASN A 125 16.49 21.81 5.39
CA ASN A 125 15.19 22.44 5.17
C ASN A 125 15.34 23.88 4.72
N VAL A 126 14.55 24.27 3.71
CA VAL A 126 14.51 25.62 3.16
C VAL A 126 13.27 26.33 3.68
N GLU A 127 13.47 27.48 4.36
CA GLU A 127 12.36 28.34 4.76
C GLU A 127 11.71 28.96 3.51
N ILE A 128 10.45 28.60 3.25
CA ILE A 128 9.70 29.08 2.08
C ILE A 128 8.98 30.38 2.39
N GLU A 129 8.40 30.46 3.60
CA GLU A 129 7.59 31.62 4.01
C GLU A 129 7.71 31.80 5.51
N LYS A 130 7.80 33.07 5.95
CA LYS A 130 7.78 33.47 7.35
C LYS A 130 6.62 34.41 7.60
N PHE A 131 5.76 34.06 8.53
CA PHE A 131 4.62 34.88 8.90
C PHE A 131 4.78 35.46 10.30
N GLY A 132 4.83 36.77 10.39
CA GLY A 132 4.98 37.51 11.64
C GLY A 132 6.42 37.45 12.22
N GLU A 133 6.63 38.24 13.26
CA GLU A 133 7.88 38.24 14.03
C GLU A 133 7.65 37.58 15.38
N PRO A 134 8.50 36.61 15.80
CA PRO A 134 8.36 35.98 17.12
C PRO A 134 8.63 37.00 18.21
N VAL A 135 7.69 37.15 19.13
CA VAL A 135 7.91 37.95 20.35
C VAL A 135 8.49 37.02 21.40
N VAL A 136 9.78 37.17 21.67
CA VAL A 136 10.45 36.43 22.72
C VAL A 136 10.34 37.26 24.02
N PRO A 137 9.59 36.80 25.05
CA PRO A 137 9.50 37.51 26.32
C PRO A 137 10.82 37.49 27.05
N ASP A 138 11.01 38.45 27.96
CA ASP A 138 12.18 38.60 28.79
C ASP A 138 12.16 37.72 30.06
N TYR A 139 11.15 36.88 30.21
CA TYR A 139 10.99 35.90 31.26
C TYR A 139 11.05 34.47 30.77
N GLU A 140 11.42 33.55 31.63
CA GLU A 140 11.46 32.12 31.30
C GLU A 140 10.04 31.57 31.10
N ILE A 141 9.80 31.04 29.90
CA ILE A 141 8.53 30.40 29.56
C ILE A 141 8.57 28.97 30.10
N PRO A 142 7.67 28.59 31.03
CA PRO A 142 7.62 27.23 31.54
C PRO A 142 7.16 26.26 30.44
N TYR A 143 7.61 25.01 30.49
CA TYR A 143 7.13 23.98 29.62
C TYR A 143 5.63 23.70 29.80
N HIS A 144 4.96 23.25 28.77
CA HIS A 144 3.52 22.91 28.80
C HIS A 144 3.21 21.87 29.91
N THR A 145 4.11 20.91 30.13
CA THR A 145 3.99 19.93 31.22
C THR A 145 3.95 20.57 32.59
N ASP A 146 4.84 21.52 32.84
CA ASP A 146 4.90 22.23 34.16
C ASP A 146 3.64 23.05 34.40
N ILE A 147 3.10 23.66 33.34
CA ILE A 147 1.83 24.39 33.44
C ILE A 147 0.68 23.43 33.70
N MET A 148 0.63 22.29 33.03
CA MET A 148 -0.42 21.29 33.19
C MET A 148 -0.38 20.63 34.57
N GLU A 149 0.82 20.38 35.14
CA GLU A 149 0.98 19.87 36.50
C GLU A 149 0.40 20.85 37.51
N LYS A 150 0.68 22.16 37.41
CA LYS A 150 0.13 23.20 38.28
C LYS A 150 -1.39 23.23 38.33
N PHE A 151 -2.04 22.86 37.21
CA PHE A 151 -3.49 22.79 37.10
C PHE A 151 -4.06 21.39 37.35
N ASN A 152 -3.25 20.41 37.79
CA ASN A 152 -3.63 19.00 37.87
C ASN A 152 -4.24 18.48 36.56
N GLY A 153 -3.74 18.96 35.41
CA GLY A 153 -4.25 18.64 34.10
C GLY A 153 -3.54 17.46 33.42
N ILE A 154 -2.55 16.89 34.08
CA ILE A 154 -1.73 15.81 33.56
C ILE A 154 -1.45 14.76 34.63
N ASP A 155 -1.42 13.48 34.26
CA ASP A 155 -1.01 12.37 35.11
C ASP A 155 0.10 11.56 34.43
N LEU A 156 1.33 11.86 34.82
CA LEU A 156 2.52 11.20 34.32
C LEU A 156 2.73 9.82 34.94
N GLU A 157 2.37 9.68 36.25
CA GLU A 157 2.58 8.44 36.96
C GLU A 157 1.67 7.32 36.47
N ALA A 158 0.37 7.60 36.31
CA ALA A 158 -0.56 6.64 35.77
C ALA A 158 -0.23 6.30 34.32
N ALA A 159 0.15 7.27 33.48
CA ALA A 159 0.58 7.04 32.11
C ALA A 159 1.82 6.16 32.06
N GLY A 160 2.82 6.40 32.90
CA GLY A 160 4.03 5.58 33.00
C GLY A 160 3.76 4.13 33.39
N LYS A 161 2.78 3.87 34.28
CA LYS A 161 2.37 2.50 34.67
C LYS A 161 1.66 1.74 33.54
N VAL A 162 0.90 2.42 32.70
CA VAL A 162 0.06 1.77 31.68
C VAL A 162 0.77 1.68 30.32
N ALA A 163 1.42 2.75 29.90
CA ALA A 163 1.97 2.88 28.54
C ALA A 163 3.51 3.00 28.49
N GLY A 164 4.18 3.10 29.66
CA GLY A 164 5.62 3.30 29.74
C GLY A 164 6.05 4.76 29.62
N ASN A 165 7.36 4.99 29.50
CA ASN A 165 7.94 6.33 29.45
C ASN A 165 7.57 7.04 28.13
N GLY A 166 7.43 8.36 28.19
CA GLY A 166 7.12 9.20 27.01
C GLY A 166 5.63 9.40 26.75
N PHE A 167 4.76 8.88 27.62
CA PHE A 167 3.31 9.09 27.55
C PHE A 167 2.82 9.92 28.76
N TYR A 168 1.69 10.60 28.57
CA TYR A 168 0.98 11.28 29.63
C TYR A 168 -0.54 11.20 29.42
N TYR A 169 -1.29 11.21 30.51
CA TYR A 169 -2.73 11.38 30.46
C TYR A 169 -3.10 12.84 30.67
N CYS A 170 -3.80 13.42 29.70
CA CYS A 170 -4.33 14.76 29.80
C CYS A 170 -5.72 14.72 30.46
N LEU A 171 -5.81 15.14 31.71
CA LEU A 171 -7.04 15.06 32.50
C LEU A 171 -8.04 16.16 32.14
N LEU A 172 -7.56 17.32 31.64
CA LEU A 172 -8.43 18.44 31.30
C LEU A 172 -9.38 18.15 30.14
N TYR A 173 -8.97 17.32 29.18
CA TYR A 173 -9.83 16.91 28.05
C TYR A 173 -10.97 16.00 28.47
N THR A 174 -10.81 15.26 29.56
CA THR A 174 -11.82 14.31 30.07
C THR A 174 -12.81 14.97 30.99
N SER A 175 -12.53 16.19 31.45
CA SER A 175 -13.45 16.96 32.30
C SER A 175 -14.56 17.56 31.47
N PRO A 176 -15.84 17.24 31.75
CA PRO A 176 -16.96 17.81 31.00
C PRO A 176 -16.98 19.33 31.18
N SER A 177 -17.08 20.06 30.09
CA SER A 177 -17.27 21.49 30.06
C SER A 177 -18.58 21.86 30.79
N PRO A 178 -18.66 23.02 31.47
CA PRO A 178 -19.92 23.50 32.03
C PRO A 178 -21.07 23.55 31.01
N ARG A 179 -20.76 23.70 29.70
CA ARG A 179 -21.74 23.68 28.64
C ARG A 179 -22.30 22.28 28.33
N ASP A 180 -21.53 21.22 28.60
CA ASP A 180 -21.95 19.85 28.38
C ASP A 180 -22.90 19.33 29.44
N ARG A 181 -22.92 20.00 30.62
CA ARG A 181 -23.85 19.70 31.72
C ARG A 181 -25.25 20.29 31.50
N GLN A 182 -25.42 21.15 30.51
CA GLN A 182 -26.72 21.82 30.20
C GLN A 182 -27.51 21.10 29.10
N LYS A 183 -27.06 19.96 28.61
CA LYS A 183 -27.81 19.05 27.74
C LYS A 183 -28.24 17.83 28.54
#